data_940aaab37cd537656a70e23b101bfaed
#
_entry.id   940aaab37cd537656a70e23b101bfaed
#
_cell.length_a   1.000
_cell.length_b   1.000
_cell.length_c   1.000
_cell.angle_alpha   90.00
_cell.angle_beta   90.00
_cell.angle_gamma   90.00
#
_symmetry.space_group_name_H-M   'P 1'
#
loop_
_entity.id
_entity.type
_entity.pdbx_description
1 polymer ?
#
loop_
_entity_poly.entity_id
_entity_poly.type
_entity_poly.pdbx_seq_one_letter_code
_entity_poly.pdbx_strand_id
1 'polypeptide(L)'
;MTKMTHVRRTAACLLLFVAATIAAPKSAKLLFDGKSWWDHVKVIADDSMEGRETGSLGLRKAEAYAVEQLKRAGLEPAGSDGFYQNIQFVQRQIDEKNSYAFLTRNGQANPVALGDDAYFSTRVEGSDQEVNAELVFAGNGLQVPESHLDELAGLDLKGKVVVYLAGSPASVPGPLAAHYGGLAQRWKSYATAGAVGIIAIPNPASMDIPWSRMSLNRAHPSMDLADREFSEIAGLKVAMVFNPAAADALFDSSGHSYAEVAALGRDRKELPHFALAVSMRALAAMQKAPIESANVVAKLTGSDAKLKSEYVVLSAHIDHVGIGEPVNGDRIYNGAMDDGSGVAAVLDIAASLKQHPEKLKRSVIFLLVTAEEKGLLGSKYFAARPTVDAKAIVADINIDMFLPIVPLKMLRVQGINDSSLGDRAADIAKSFGVKAMPDPEPLRNLFVRSDQYNFIRHGIPSVIMDVFYEANSPEAQTFKDWLTQRYHAPSDDTDQPVDLHAAALYEQIVRRLLVDTANDAQRPQWKADSFFKRYASGPGN
;
A
#
# COMPACT_ATOMS: atom_id res chain seq x y z
N MET A 1 -39.76 91.87 19.30
CA MET A 1 -38.89 91.35 18.26
C MET A 1 -37.66 90.80 18.95
N THR A 2 -37.65 89.48 19.28
CA THR A 2 -36.60 88.90 20.13
C THR A 2 -35.99 87.75 19.26
N LYS A 3 -34.71 87.91 18.98
CA LYS A 3 -33.93 86.88 18.23
C LYS A 3 -33.46 85.79 19.20
N MET A 4 -33.89 84.55 18.96
CA MET A 4 -33.35 83.34 19.61
C MET A 4 -32.14 82.82 18.84
N THR A 5 -31.01 82.69 19.50
CA THR A 5 -29.79 82.12 19.04
C THR A 5 -29.73 80.64 19.44
N HIS A 6 -29.69 79.71 18.47
CA HIS A 6 -29.46 78.29 18.73
C HIS A 6 -27.96 77.97 18.80
N VAL A 7 -27.53 77.44 19.95
CA VAL A 7 -26.19 76.87 20.14
C VAL A 7 -26.30 75.37 19.80
N ARG A 8 -25.58 74.95 18.75
CA ARG A 8 -25.38 73.55 18.43
C ARG A 8 -24.18 73.02 19.25
N ARG A 9 -24.43 72.05 20.12
CA ARG A 9 -23.37 71.25 20.77
C ARG A 9 -23.08 70.03 19.86
N THR A 10 -21.84 69.97 19.31
CA THR A 10 -21.30 68.83 18.62
C THR A 10 -20.63 67.89 19.64
N ALA A 11 -21.19 66.71 19.87
CA ALA A 11 -20.58 65.66 20.66
C ALA A 11 -19.64 64.85 19.74
N ALA A 12 -18.33 64.91 20.00
CA ALA A 12 -17.35 64.06 19.35
C ALA A 12 -17.23 62.71 20.12
N CYS A 13 -17.73 61.64 19.52
CA CYS A 13 -17.48 60.30 20.00
C CYS A 13 -16.07 59.85 19.55
N LEU A 14 -15.16 59.73 20.51
CA LEU A 14 -13.86 59.08 20.31
C LEU A 14 -14.07 57.55 20.32
N LEU A 15 -13.99 56.89 19.16
CA LEU A 15 -13.91 55.44 19.05
C LEU A 15 -12.46 55.00 19.30
N LEU A 16 -12.23 54.45 20.48
CA LEU A 16 -10.98 53.72 20.78
C LEU A 16 -11.01 52.36 20.06
N PHE A 17 -10.25 52.23 18.98
CA PHE A 17 -9.92 50.92 18.39
C PHE A 17 -8.88 50.24 19.29
N VAL A 18 -9.31 49.28 20.09
CA VAL A 18 -8.40 48.30 20.72
C VAL A 18 -8.00 47.30 19.66
N ALA A 19 -6.84 47.48 19.07
CA ALA A 19 -6.20 46.44 18.23
C ALA A 19 -5.78 45.29 19.14
N ALA A 20 -6.61 44.25 19.21
CA ALA A 20 -6.20 42.97 19.77
C ALA A 20 -5.12 42.38 18.84
N THR A 21 -3.88 42.52 19.22
CA THR A 21 -2.78 41.74 18.61
C THR A 21 -3.02 40.27 18.96
N ILE A 22 -3.58 39.50 18.00
CA ILE A 22 -3.57 38.04 18.09
C ILE A 22 -2.10 37.64 17.97
N ALA A 23 -1.47 37.36 19.12
CA ALA A 23 -0.15 36.77 19.15
C ALA A 23 -0.23 35.44 18.37
N ALA A 24 0.55 35.32 17.33
CA ALA A 24 0.72 34.04 16.62
C ALA A 24 1.14 32.98 17.67
N PRO A 25 0.56 31.78 17.66
CA PRO A 25 0.94 30.75 18.60
C PRO A 25 2.45 30.54 18.47
N LYS A 26 3.20 30.64 19.56
CA LYS A 26 4.60 30.26 19.60
C LYS A 26 4.68 28.84 19.09
N SER A 27 5.40 28.60 17.98
CA SER A 27 5.63 27.25 17.48
C SER A 27 6.19 26.43 18.65
N ALA A 28 5.46 25.43 19.08
CA ALA A 28 5.94 24.52 20.11
C ALA A 28 7.27 23.93 19.60
N LYS A 29 8.30 23.94 20.43
CA LYS A 29 9.59 23.35 20.07
C LYS A 29 9.34 21.87 19.75
N LEU A 30 9.69 21.44 18.53
CA LEU A 30 9.62 20.04 18.15
C LEU A 30 10.57 19.21 19.03
N LEU A 31 10.18 17.99 19.33
CA LEU A 31 11.05 17.02 20.03
C LEU A 31 12.10 16.44 19.08
N PHE A 32 11.81 16.44 17.78
CA PHE A 32 12.65 15.92 16.71
C PHE A 32 13.34 17.08 15.98
N ASP A 33 14.47 16.79 15.36
CA ASP A 33 15.22 17.73 14.50
C ASP A 33 15.39 17.21 13.06
N GLY A 34 14.87 16.00 12.77
CA GLY A 34 14.98 15.29 11.50
C GLY A 34 16.37 14.74 11.22
N LYS A 35 17.39 15.11 12.02
CA LYS A 35 18.76 14.65 11.78
C LYS A 35 18.96 13.21 12.23
N SER A 36 18.45 12.87 13.42
CA SER A 36 18.48 11.48 13.92
C SER A 36 17.78 10.53 12.98
N TRP A 37 16.60 10.92 12.50
CA TRP A 37 15.85 10.19 11.49
C TRP A 37 16.69 9.94 10.22
N TRP A 38 17.32 10.99 9.66
CA TRP A 38 18.13 10.86 8.46
C TRP A 38 19.39 10.03 8.68
N ASP A 39 19.98 10.07 9.86
CA ASP A 39 21.11 9.24 10.22
C ASP A 39 20.71 7.74 10.29
N HIS A 40 19.48 7.40 10.72
CA HIS A 40 18.93 6.05 10.62
C HIS A 40 18.70 5.64 9.15
N VAL A 41 18.11 6.50 8.33
CA VAL A 41 17.92 6.25 6.88
C VAL A 41 19.24 5.90 6.21
N LYS A 42 20.30 6.70 6.46
CA LYS A 42 21.64 6.44 5.88
C LYS A 42 22.21 5.08 6.23
N VAL A 43 21.91 4.57 7.43
CA VAL A 43 22.37 3.22 7.80
C VAL A 43 21.54 2.15 7.11
N ILE A 44 20.21 2.31 7.08
CA ILE A 44 19.30 1.30 6.53
C ILE A 44 19.42 1.23 5.00
N ALA A 45 19.65 2.36 4.34
CA ALA A 45 19.82 2.45 2.89
C ALA A 45 21.28 2.40 2.42
N ASP A 46 22.24 2.03 3.30
CA ASP A 46 23.64 1.85 2.92
C ASP A 46 23.80 0.64 1.99
N ASP A 47 24.73 0.73 1.03
CA ASP A 47 25.02 -0.35 0.07
C ASP A 47 25.31 -1.69 0.73
N SER A 48 25.86 -1.69 1.95
CA SER A 48 26.12 -2.92 2.71
C SER A 48 24.86 -3.68 3.11
N MET A 49 23.69 -3.02 3.06
CA MET A 49 22.38 -3.63 3.26
C MET A 49 21.81 -4.28 1.97
N GLU A 50 22.52 -4.13 0.83
CA GLU A 50 22.20 -4.83 -0.43
C GLU A 50 20.74 -4.64 -0.88
N GLY A 51 20.14 -3.47 -0.59
CA GLY A 51 18.74 -3.17 -0.91
C GLY A 51 17.72 -4.04 -0.18
N ARG A 52 18.07 -4.71 0.89
CA ARG A 52 17.18 -5.38 1.87
C ARG A 52 16.15 -6.35 1.29
N GLU A 53 16.49 -7.09 0.21
CA GLU A 53 15.52 -8.06 -0.33
C GLU A 53 15.09 -9.08 0.74
N THR A 54 13.80 -9.42 0.74
CA THR A 54 13.22 -10.40 1.66
C THR A 54 14.04 -11.70 1.71
N GLY A 55 14.49 -12.09 2.92
CA GLY A 55 15.29 -13.28 3.16
C GLY A 55 16.78 -13.14 2.84
N SER A 56 17.24 -11.98 2.34
CA SER A 56 18.65 -11.74 2.03
C SER A 56 19.52 -11.49 3.29
N LEU A 57 20.84 -11.55 3.11
CA LEU A 57 21.78 -11.16 4.17
C LEU A 57 21.70 -9.66 4.46
N GLY A 58 21.44 -8.84 3.44
CA GLY A 58 21.24 -7.40 3.60
C GLY A 58 20.07 -7.08 4.51
N LEU A 59 18.92 -7.72 4.31
CA LEU A 59 17.76 -7.55 5.19
C LEU A 59 18.07 -8.01 6.63
N ARG A 60 18.76 -9.14 6.83
CA ARG A 60 19.14 -9.59 8.18
C ARG A 60 20.03 -8.59 8.91
N LYS A 61 20.91 -7.86 8.21
CA LYS A 61 21.71 -6.77 8.79
C LYS A 61 20.83 -5.60 9.21
N ALA A 62 19.86 -5.21 8.38
CA ALA A 62 18.90 -4.14 8.69
C ALA A 62 18.01 -4.51 9.88
N GLU A 63 17.49 -5.74 9.93
CA GLU A 63 16.73 -6.28 11.07
C GLU A 63 17.57 -6.23 12.37
N ALA A 64 18.82 -6.68 12.31
CA ALA A 64 19.73 -6.66 13.47
C ALA A 64 20.00 -5.23 13.95
N TYR A 65 20.20 -4.29 13.03
CA TYR A 65 20.35 -2.87 13.35
C TYR A 65 19.10 -2.32 14.04
N ALA A 66 17.92 -2.58 13.47
CA ALA A 66 16.65 -2.13 14.04
C ALA A 66 16.43 -2.69 15.45
N VAL A 67 16.67 -4.00 15.66
CA VAL A 67 16.59 -4.64 16.98
C VAL A 67 17.53 -3.98 17.98
N GLU A 68 18.75 -3.62 17.58
CA GLU A 68 19.69 -2.94 18.46
C GLU A 68 19.17 -1.55 18.87
N GLN A 69 18.60 -0.78 17.94
CA GLN A 69 18.03 0.55 18.25
C GLN A 69 16.82 0.43 19.18
N LEU A 70 15.92 -0.54 18.93
CA LEU A 70 14.76 -0.79 19.79
C LEU A 70 15.16 -1.20 21.22
N LYS A 71 16.22 -2.04 21.35
CA LYS A 71 16.82 -2.35 22.67
C LYS A 71 17.39 -1.10 23.35
N ARG A 72 18.10 -0.25 22.61
CA ARG A 72 18.64 1.03 23.14
C ARG A 72 17.51 1.97 23.59
N ALA A 73 16.39 1.97 22.88
CA ALA A 73 15.16 2.66 23.28
C ALA A 73 14.49 2.05 24.52
N GLY A 74 14.97 0.89 25.02
CA GLY A 74 14.45 0.24 26.23
C GLY A 74 13.15 -0.51 26.00
N LEU A 75 12.86 -0.91 24.76
CA LEU A 75 11.68 -1.69 24.44
C LEU A 75 11.88 -3.17 24.77
N GLU A 76 10.78 -3.85 25.08
CA GLU A 76 10.73 -5.27 25.37
C GLU A 76 10.60 -6.07 24.06
N PRO A 77 11.22 -7.28 23.97
CA PRO A 77 10.95 -8.20 22.87
C PRO A 77 9.47 -8.61 22.87
N ALA A 78 8.87 -8.67 21.69
CA ALA A 78 7.48 -9.05 21.50
C ALA A 78 7.25 -9.96 20.29
N GLY A 79 8.30 -10.50 19.69
CA GLY A 79 8.23 -11.53 18.67
C GLY A 79 7.98 -12.92 19.27
N SER A 80 7.81 -13.92 18.42
CA SER A 80 7.72 -15.33 18.83
C SER A 80 9.09 -15.90 19.23
N ASP A 81 10.17 -15.29 18.76
CA ASP A 81 11.55 -15.60 19.12
C ASP A 81 12.29 -14.28 19.43
N GLY A 82 12.19 -13.84 20.68
CA GLY A 82 12.76 -12.57 21.11
C GLY A 82 12.10 -11.38 20.40
N PHE A 83 12.86 -10.65 19.59
CA PHE A 83 12.35 -9.54 18.76
C PHE A 83 11.84 -10.02 17.39
N TYR A 84 12.01 -11.29 17.03
CA TYR A 84 11.69 -11.79 15.71
C TYR A 84 10.39 -12.59 15.72
N GLN A 85 9.56 -12.38 14.70
CA GLN A 85 8.49 -13.29 14.31
C GLN A 85 8.91 -13.94 12.99
N ASN A 86 9.51 -15.13 13.08
CA ASN A 86 10.02 -15.87 11.94
C ASN A 86 8.87 -16.35 11.04
N ILE A 87 9.04 -16.18 9.73
CA ILE A 87 8.04 -16.51 8.71
C ILE A 87 8.69 -17.34 7.62
N GLN A 88 8.02 -18.42 7.23
CA GLN A 88 8.43 -19.27 6.12
C GLN A 88 7.69 -18.85 4.85
N PHE A 89 8.43 -18.66 3.79
CA PHE A 89 7.93 -18.31 2.46
C PHE A 89 8.31 -19.37 1.43
N VAL A 90 7.58 -19.40 0.34
CA VAL A 90 7.96 -20.10 -0.88
C VAL A 90 8.22 -19.05 -1.96
N GLN A 91 9.48 -18.92 -2.34
CA GLN A 91 9.87 -18.15 -3.51
C GLN A 91 9.48 -18.90 -4.78
N ARG A 92 9.02 -18.17 -5.79
CA ARG A 92 8.61 -18.70 -7.09
C ARG A 92 9.19 -17.88 -8.22
N GLN A 93 9.73 -18.54 -9.22
CA GLN A 93 10.23 -17.91 -10.43
C GLN A 93 9.85 -18.74 -11.65
N ILE A 94 9.41 -18.09 -12.72
CA ILE A 94 9.10 -18.77 -13.99
C ILE A 94 10.41 -19.22 -14.64
N ASP A 95 10.47 -20.48 -15.02
CA ASP A 95 11.48 -21.01 -15.92
C ASP A 95 11.02 -20.79 -17.37
N GLU A 96 11.36 -19.63 -17.93
CA GLU A 96 10.92 -19.25 -19.28
C GLU A 96 11.37 -20.23 -20.37
N LYS A 97 12.53 -20.90 -20.19
CA LYS A 97 13.05 -21.86 -21.18
C LYS A 97 12.16 -23.10 -21.32
N ASN A 98 11.51 -23.48 -20.23
CA ASN A 98 10.62 -24.64 -20.17
C ASN A 98 9.14 -24.24 -20.17
N SER A 99 8.84 -22.95 -20.29
CA SER A 99 7.47 -22.41 -20.34
C SER A 99 7.07 -22.06 -21.76
N TYR A 100 5.80 -22.20 -22.07
CA TYR A 100 5.25 -21.81 -23.37
C TYR A 100 3.76 -21.47 -23.30
N ALA A 101 3.31 -20.69 -24.26
CA ALA A 101 1.89 -20.46 -24.52
C ALA A 101 1.62 -20.45 -26.04
N PHE A 102 0.50 -21.01 -26.44
CA PHE A 102 0.00 -20.98 -27.80
C PHE A 102 -1.46 -20.56 -27.79
N LEU A 103 -1.83 -19.71 -28.73
CA LEU A 103 -3.22 -19.38 -29.03
C LEU A 103 -3.66 -20.20 -30.26
N THR A 104 -4.73 -20.98 -30.13
CA THR A 104 -5.27 -21.83 -31.22
C THR A 104 -6.59 -21.26 -31.71
N ARG A 105 -6.65 -20.97 -33.01
CA ARG A 105 -7.85 -20.48 -33.69
C ARG A 105 -8.02 -21.26 -35.00
N ASN A 106 -9.22 -21.78 -35.25
CA ASN A 106 -9.53 -22.59 -36.46
C ASN A 106 -8.53 -23.73 -36.71
N GLY A 107 -8.05 -24.37 -35.63
CA GLY A 107 -7.07 -25.45 -35.69
C GLY A 107 -5.62 -25.00 -35.89
N GLN A 108 -5.35 -23.73 -36.11
CA GLN A 108 -4.00 -23.20 -36.23
C GLN A 108 -3.51 -22.69 -34.86
N ALA A 109 -2.38 -23.23 -34.38
CA ALA A 109 -1.73 -22.83 -33.17
C ALA A 109 -0.62 -21.80 -33.47
N ASN A 110 -0.71 -20.62 -32.87
CA ASN A 110 0.27 -19.55 -32.98
C ASN A 110 0.99 -19.38 -31.63
N PRO A 111 2.33 -19.34 -31.61
CA PRO A 111 3.05 -19.12 -30.36
C PRO A 111 2.83 -17.70 -29.82
N VAL A 112 2.79 -17.56 -28.49
CA VAL A 112 2.84 -16.28 -27.78
C VAL A 112 4.29 -16.01 -27.43
N ALA A 113 4.85 -14.88 -27.87
CA ALA A 113 6.21 -14.50 -27.55
C ALA A 113 6.28 -14.02 -26.10
N LEU A 114 6.90 -14.85 -25.24
CA LEU A 114 7.05 -14.49 -23.80
C LEU A 114 7.98 -13.28 -23.65
N GLY A 115 7.53 -12.30 -22.90
CA GLY A 115 8.20 -11.00 -22.71
C GLY A 115 7.66 -9.93 -23.66
N ASP A 116 7.45 -10.24 -24.93
CA ASP A 116 6.94 -9.29 -25.92
C ASP A 116 5.40 -9.25 -25.96
N ASP A 117 4.75 -10.40 -26.17
CA ASP A 117 3.28 -10.48 -26.25
C ASP A 117 2.62 -10.65 -24.88
N ALA A 118 3.25 -11.44 -24.01
CA ALA A 118 2.72 -11.72 -22.67
C ALA A 118 3.82 -12.23 -21.74
N TYR A 119 3.53 -12.30 -20.45
CA TYR A 119 4.36 -13.03 -19.50
C TYR A 119 3.49 -13.79 -18.50
N PHE A 120 4.04 -14.87 -17.94
CA PHE A 120 3.40 -15.62 -16.88
C PHE A 120 3.54 -14.90 -15.54
N SER A 121 2.46 -14.84 -14.78
CA SER A 121 2.51 -14.48 -13.38
C SER A 121 2.95 -15.68 -12.55
N THR A 122 3.80 -15.43 -11.56
CA THR A 122 4.21 -16.43 -10.58
C THR A 122 3.14 -16.72 -9.52
N ARG A 123 2.09 -15.87 -9.47
CA ARG A 123 0.97 -16.01 -8.53
C ARG A 123 -0.04 -17.03 -9.05
N VAL A 124 0.35 -18.31 -9.03
CA VAL A 124 -0.49 -19.46 -9.35
C VAL A 124 -0.24 -20.56 -8.31
N GLU A 125 -1.23 -21.39 -8.03
CA GLU A 125 -1.04 -22.51 -7.10
C GLU A 125 -0.39 -23.71 -7.79
N GLY A 126 -0.87 -24.04 -8.98
CA GLY A 126 -0.40 -25.17 -9.77
C GLY A 126 0.76 -24.77 -10.69
N SER A 127 1.80 -25.58 -10.72
CA SER A 127 2.88 -25.49 -11.70
C SER A 127 3.06 -26.86 -12.36
N ASP A 128 3.71 -26.87 -13.52
CA ASP A 128 4.10 -28.09 -14.26
C ASP A 128 2.92 -28.90 -14.82
N GLN A 129 1.71 -28.30 -14.89
CA GLN A 129 0.57 -28.87 -15.59
C GLN A 129 0.20 -28.00 -16.78
N GLU A 130 0.16 -28.63 -17.97
CA GLU A 130 -0.34 -27.96 -19.16
C GLU A 130 -1.83 -27.65 -19.01
N VAL A 131 -2.19 -26.40 -19.28
CA VAL A 131 -3.57 -25.94 -19.36
C VAL A 131 -3.96 -25.84 -20.82
N ASN A 132 -5.05 -26.51 -21.21
CA ASN A 132 -5.67 -26.39 -22.53
C ASN A 132 -7.13 -25.99 -22.32
N ALA A 133 -7.48 -24.74 -22.66
CA ALA A 133 -8.77 -24.17 -22.31
C ALA A 133 -9.21 -23.09 -23.31
N GLU A 134 -10.53 -22.99 -23.51
CA GLU A 134 -11.15 -21.86 -24.21
C GLU A 134 -11.00 -20.58 -23.39
N LEU A 135 -11.00 -19.42 -24.04
CA LEU A 135 -10.92 -18.12 -23.43
C LEU A 135 -12.29 -17.43 -23.41
N VAL A 136 -12.54 -16.69 -22.34
CA VAL A 136 -13.76 -15.89 -22.18
C VAL A 136 -13.36 -14.48 -21.73
N PHE A 137 -13.81 -13.46 -22.45
CA PHE A 137 -13.62 -12.08 -22.04
C PHE A 137 -14.75 -11.66 -21.09
N ALA A 138 -14.39 -11.21 -19.91
CA ALA A 138 -15.32 -10.86 -18.83
C ALA A 138 -15.33 -9.34 -18.53
N GLY A 139 -15.13 -8.49 -19.55
CA GLY A 139 -15.11 -7.05 -19.32
C GLY A 139 -13.95 -6.62 -18.40
N ASN A 140 -14.24 -5.89 -17.32
CA ASN A 140 -13.26 -5.64 -16.25
C ASN A 140 -13.17 -6.85 -15.28
N GLY A 141 -14.02 -7.85 -15.43
CA GLY A 141 -14.05 -9.07 -14.63
C GLY A 141 -14.49 -8.85 -13.18
N LEU A 142 -15.41 -7.94 -12.96
CA LEU A 142 -15.85 -7.55 -11.62
C LEU A 142 -17.25 -8.10 -11.30
N GLN A 143 -17.40 -8.56 -10.05
CA GLN A 143 -18.70 -8.73 -9.41
C GLN A 143 -18.74 -7.79 -8.21
N VAL A 144 -19.56 -6.74 -8.29
CA VAL A 144 -19.68 -5.69 -7.27
C VAL A 144 -21.15 -5.55 -6.87
N PRO A 145 -21.61 -6.34 -5.89
CA PRO A 145 -23.03 -6.35 -5.48
C PRO A 145 -23.57 -4.97 -5.10
N GLU A 146 -22.75 -4.15 -4.42
CA GLU A 146 -23.13 -2.80 -3.98
C GLU A 146 -23.37 -1.83 -5.15
N SER A 147 -22.76 -2.09 -6.30
CA SER A 147 -22.95 -1.30 -7.53
C SER A 147 -23.89 -2.00 -8.53
N HIS A 148 -24.50 -3.12 -8.16
CA HIS A 148 -25.31 -3.97 -9.04
C HIS A 148 -24.59 -4.38 -10.33
N LEU A 149 -23.26 -4.51 -10.28
CA LEU A 149 -22.43 -4.92 -11.40
C LEU A 149 -22.09 -6.41 -11.28
N ASP A 150 -22.41 -7.16 -12.33
CA ASP A 150 -22.00 -8.56 -12.49
C ASP A 150 -21.55 -8.82 -13.93
N GLU A 151 -20.26 -8.66 -14.19
CA GLU A 151 -19.66 -8.90 -15.52
C GLU A 151 -19.45 -10.39 -15.81
N LEU A 152 -19.76 -11.28 -14.87
CA LEU A 152 -19.73 -12.73 -15.08
C LEU A 152 -21.09 -13.32 -15.46
N ALA A 153 -22.15 -12.52 -15.35
CA ALA A 153 -23.52 -12.95 -15.62
C ALA A 153 -23.66 -13.47 -17.05
N GLY A 154 -24.22 -14.68 -17.19
CA GLY A 154 -24.45 -15.32 -18.50
C GLY A 154 -23.21 -15.94 -19.14
N LEU A 155 -22.03 -15.83 -18.54
CA LEU A 155 -20.81 -16.50 -19.03
C LEU A 155 -20.71 -17.92 -18.46
N ASP A 156 -20.33 -18.87 -19.32
CA ASP A 156 -19.85 -20.18 -18.91
C ASP A 156 -18.34 -20.12 -18.71
N LEU A 157 -17.89 -20.21 -17.44
CA LEU A 157 -16.48 -20.14 -17.07
C LEU A 157 -15.90 -21.52 -16.73
N LYS A 158 -16.72 -22.57 -16.71
CA LYS A 158 -16.27 -23.90 -16.28
C LYS A 158 -15.16 -24.45 -17.18
N GLY A 159 -13.99 -24.68 -16.58
CA GLY A 159 -12.81 -25.18 -17.29
C GLY A 159 -12.14 -24.18 -18.22
N LYS A 160 -12.53 -22.89 -18.18
CA LYS A 160 -12.03 -21.84 -19.08
C LYS A 160 -11.04 -20.91 -18.40
N VAL A 161 -10.32 -20.14 -19.20
CA VAL A 161 -9.44 -19.06 -18.75
C VAL A 161 -10.17 -17.73 -18.97
N VAL A 162 -10.26 -16.93 -17.92
CA VAL A 162 -10.93 -15.63 -17.94
C VAL A 162 -9.94 -14.56 -18.37
N VAL A 163 -10.30 -13.82 -19.41
CA VAL A 163 -9.57 -12.64 -19.90
C VAL A 163 -10.30 -11.39 -19.40
N TYR A 164 -9.58 -10.42 -18.86
CA TYR A 164 -10.18 -9.16 -18.44
C TYR A 164 -9.27 -7.95 -18.73
N LEU A 165 -9.86 -6.80 -18.98
CA LEU A 165 -9.16 -5.52 -19.05
C LEU A 165 -9.06 -4.92 -17.64
N ALA A 166 -7.85 -4.58 -17.18
CA ALA A 166 -7.64 -3.97 -15.88
C ALA A 166 -8.39 -2.63 -15.76
N GLY A 167 -8.98 -2.38 -14.61
CA GLY A 167 -9.76 -1.17 -14.36
C GLY A 167 -11.14 -1.45 -13.80
N SER A 168 -12.00 -0.44 -13.85
CA SER A 168 -13.40 -0.50 -13.43
C SER A 168 -14.24 0.58 -14.14
N PRO A 169 -15.52 0.34 -14.37
CA PRO A 169 -16.42 1.38 -14.89
C PRO A 169 -16.58 2.51 -13.87
N ALA A 170 -16.98 3.70 -14.35
CA ALA A 170 -17.14 4.88 -13.52
C ALA A 170 -18.27 4.75 -12.47
N SER A 171 -19.21 3.82 -12.70
CA SER A 171 -20.30 3.48 -11.77
C SER A 171 -19.81 2.79 -10.48
N VAL A 172 -18.58 2.25 -10.45
CA VAL A 172 -18.01 1.59 -9.28
C VAL A 172 -17.14 2.56 -8.49
N PRO A 173 -17.48 2.85 -7.22
CA PRO A 173 -16.65 3.66 -6.33
C PRO A 173 -15.24 3.09 -6.15
N GLY A 174 -14.24 3.98 -5.97
CA GLY A 174 -12.82 3.60 -5.84
C GLY A 174 -12.55 2.46 -4.83
N PRO A 175 -12.99 2.55 -3.57
CA PRO A 175 -12.76 1.49 -2.58
C PRO A 175 -13.36 0.12 -2.97
N LEU A 176 -14.53 0.12 -3.65
CA LEU A 176 -15.12 -1.11 -4.18
C LEU A 176 -14.30 -1.66 -5.35
N ALA A 177 -13.89 -0.78 -6.27
CA ALA A 177 -13.04 -1.16 -7.39
C ALA A 177 -11.72 -1.79 -6.93
N ALA A 178 -11.09 -1.24 -5.88
CA ALA A 178 -9.89 -1.79 -5.28
C ALA A 178 -10.11 -3.16 -4.66
N HIS A 179 -11.16 -3.28 -3.86
CA HIS A 179 -11.49 -4.53 -3.19
C HIS A 179 -11.78 -5.66 -4.19
N TYR A 180 -12.76 -5.45 -5.08
CA TYR A 180 -13.20 -6.47 -6.03
C TYR A 180 -12.21 -6.65 -7.20
N GLY A 181 -11.40 -5.63 -7.49
CA GLY A 181 -10.34 -5.68 -8.52
C GLY A 181 -9.08 -6.42 -8.10
N GLY A 182 -8.88 -6.67 -6.81
CA GLY A 182 -7.74 -7.44 -6.31
C GLY A 182 -7.76 -8.90 -6.79
N LEU A 183 -6.58 -9.48 -7.03
CA LEU A 183 -6.44 -10.85 -7.56
C LEU A 183 -7.22 -11.88 -6.72
N ALA A 184 -7.13 -11.80 -5.41
CA ALA A 184 -7.80 -12.74 -4.51
C ALA A 184 -9.33 -12.73 -4.67
N GLN A 185 -9.94 -11.54 -4.74
CA GLN A 185 -11.39 -11.42 -4.89
C GLN A 185 -11.86 -11.82 -6.29
N ARG A 186 -11.14 -11.39 -7.33
CA ARG A 186 -11.41 -11.85 -8.71
C ARG A 186 -11.34 -13.37 -8.80
N TRP A 187 -10.25 -13.95 -8.31
CA TRP A 187 -10.08 -15.40 -8.38
C TRP A 187 -11.14 -16.15 -7.58
N LYS A 188 -11.52 -15.66 -6.40
CA LYS A 188 -12.63 -16.25 -5.63
C LYS A 188 -13.91 -16.34 -6.46
N SER A 189 -14.28 -15.29 -7.18
CA SER A 189 -15.46 -15.28 -8.06
C SER A 189 -15.29 -16.24 -9.24
N TYR A 190 -14.14 -16.22 -9.91
CA TYR A 190 -13.87 -17.06 -11.08
C TYR A 190 -13.77 -18.54 -10.72
N ALA A 191 -13.08 -18.87 -9.63
CA ALA A 191 -12.97 -20.23 -9.13
C ALA A 191 -14.34 -20.82 -8.73
N THR A 192 -15.20 -20.01 -8.13
CA THR A 192 -16.58 -20.40 -7.80
C THR A 192 -17.38 -20.74 -9.07
N ALA A 193 -17.13 -20.02 -10.16
CA ALA A 193 -17.73 -20.28 -11.47
C ALA A 193 -17.00 -21.39 -12.28
N GLY A 194 -15.95 -22.00 -11.71
CA GLY A 194 -15.23 -23.14 -12.28
C GLY A 194 -14.12 -22.79 -13.26
N ALA A 195 -13.65 -21.54 -13.32
CA ALA A 195 -12.51 -21.14 -14.14
C ALA A 195 -11.21 -21.84 -13.68
N VAL A 196 -10.26 -22.00 -14.62
CA VAL A 196 -8.96 -22.66 -14.37
C VAL A 196 -7.77 -21.71 -14.46
N GLY A 197 -7.97 -20.51 -15.00
CA GLY A 197 -6.91 -19.54 -15.20
C GLY A 197 -7.40 -18.13 -15.47
N ILE A 198 -6.46 -17.19 -15.54
CA ILE A 198 -6.71 -15.77 -15.80
C ILE A 198 -5.70 -15.20 -16.79
N ILE A 199 -6.14 -14.24 -17.60
CA ILE A 199 -5.30 -13.35 -18.41
C ILE A 199 -5.72 -11.92 -18.11
N ALA A 200 -4.80 -11.13 -17.56
CA ALA A 200 -5.00 -9.70 -17.34
C ALA A 200 -4.45 -8.92 -18.53
N ILE A 201 -5.22 -8.00 -19.07
CA ILE A 201 -4.75 -7.01 -20.04
C ILE A 201 -4.64 -5.68 -19.30
N PRO A 202 -3.45 -5.08 -19.12
CA PRO A 202 -3.32 -3.74 -18.57
C PRO A 202 -4.10 -2.73 -19.41
N ASN A 203 -4.79 -1.80 -18.76
CA ASN A 203 -5.48 -0.73 -19.47
C ASN A 203 -4.47 0.36 -19.87
N PRO A 204 -4.25 0.63 -21.17
CA PRO A 204 -3.27 1.63 -21.61
C PRO A 204 -3.50 3.02 -21.04
N ALA A 205 -4.75 3.36 -20.72
CA ALA A 205 -5.11 4.68 -20.17
C ALA A 205 -4.66 4.88 -18.71
N SER A 206 -4.34 3.78 -17.99
CA SER A 206 -3.92 3.81 -16.58
C SER A 206 -2.57 3.13 -16.34
N MET A 207 -1.80 2.85 -17.39
CA MET A 207 -0.44 2.32 -17.26
C MET A 207 0.51 3.44 -16.85
N ASP A 208 1.07 3.37 -15.65
CA ASP A 208 2.08 4.30 -15.15
C ASP A 208 3.46 4.09 -15.80
N ILE A 209 3.73 2.86 -16.26
CA ILE A 209 5.00 2.46 -16.89
C ILE A 209 4.77 1.74 -18.22
N PRO A 210 5.68 1.90 -19.21
CA PRO A 210 5.54 1.23 -20.49
C PRO A 210 5.71 -0.29 -20.36
N TRP A 211 5.14 -1.04 -21.32
CA TRP A 211 5.23 -2.51 -21.37
C TRP A 211 6.65 -3.03 -21.23
N SER A 212 7.62 -2.40 -21.89
CA SER A 212 9.02 -2.80 -21.84
C SER A 212 9.63 -2.83 -20.44
N ARG A 213 9.11 -1.99 -19.51
CA ARG A 213 9.46 -2.04 -18.08
C ARG A 213 8.57 -3.00 -17.31
N MET A 214 7.27 -2.99 -17.58
CA MET A 214 6.32 -3.87 -16.89
C MET A 214 6.66 -5.35 -17.10
N SER A 215 7.02 -5.74 -18.32
CA SER A 215 7.35 -7.12 -18.64
C SER A 215 8.62 -7.64 -17.97
N LEU A 216 9.50 -6.74 -17.45
CA LEU A 216 10.68 -7.15 -16.67
C LEU A 216 10.31 -7.80 -15.33
N ASN A 217 9.11 -7.53 -14.81
CA ASN A 217 8.63 -8.21 -13.59
C ASN A 217 8.64 -9.73 -13.69
N ARG A 218 8.62 -10.31 -14.90
CA ARG A 218 8.74 -11.75 -15.12
C ARG A 218 10.07 -12.34 -14.67
N ALA A 219 11.12 -11.52 -14.66
CA ALA A 219 12.47 -11.92 -14.24
C ALA A 219 12.66 -11.89 -12.72
N HIS A 220 11.76 -11.20 -12.00
CA HIS A 220 11.84 -11.13 -10.55
C HIS A 220 11.06 -12.26 -9.88
N PRO A 221 11.65 -12.93 -8.89
CA PRO A 221 10.94 -13.94 -8.12
C PRO A 221 9.83 -13.28 -7.28
N SER A 222 8.68 -13.93 -7.23
CA SER A 222 7.64 -13.60 -6.26
C SER A 222 7.73 -14.51 -5.03
N MET A 223 6.99 -14.17 -3.98
CA MET A 223 6.89 -15.00 -2.78
C MET A 223 5.43 -15.18 -2.39
N ASP A 224 5.17 -16.28 -1.69
CA ASP A 224 3.94 -16.53 -0.94
C ASP A 224 4.30 -17.06 0.44
N LEU A 225 3.39 -16.93 1.41
CA LEU A 225 3.50 -17.63 2.68
C LEU A 225 3.50 -19.15 2.43
N ALA A 226 4.41 -19.87 3.07
CA ALA A 226 4.53 -21.31 2.88
C ALA A 226 3.31 -22.07 3.42
N ASP A 227 2.63 -21.50 4.39
CA ASP A 227 1.40 -22.08 4.93
C ASP A 227 0.22 -21.85 3.97
N ARG A 228 -0.34 -22.97 3.48
CA ARG A 228 -1.43 -22.96 2.51
C ARG A 228 -2.73 -22.32 3.01
N GLU A 229 -2.92 -22.19 4.33
CA GLU A 229 -4.07 -21.48 4.90
C GLU A 229 -4.14 -20.02 4.40
N PHE A 230 -2.99 -19.43 4.07
CA PHE A 230 -2.92 -18.08 3.53
C PHE A 230 -3.10 -17.97 2.03
N SER A 231 -3.26 -19.10 1.32
CA SER A 231 -3.42 -19.08 -0.13
C SER A 231 -4.77 -18.48 -0.54
N GLU A 232 -4.72 -17.37 -1.26
CA GLU A 232 -5.90 -16.70 -1.82
C GLU A 232 -6.11 -17.06 -3.31
N ILE A 233 -5.27 -17.95 -3.85
CA ILE A 233 -5.26 -18.35 -5.27
C ILE A 233 -5.41 -19.85 -5.45
N ALA A 234 -6.04 -20.53 -4.49
CA ALA A 234 -6.25 -21.98 -4.52
C ALA A 234 -6.93 -22.40 -5.85
N GLY A 235 -6.37 -23.36 -6.54
CA GLY A 235 -6.87 -23.88 -7.81
C GLY A 235 -6.54 -23.05 -9.07
N LEU A 236 -5.87 -21.90 -8.94
CA LEU A 236 -5.42 -21.10 -10.08
C LEU A 236 -4.24 -21.80 -10.76
N LYS A 237 -4.47 -22.34 -11.97
CA LYS A 237 -3.48 -23.18 -12.70
C LYS A 237 -2.58 -22.35 -13.60
N VAL A 238 -3.10 -21.26 -14.19
CA VAL A 238 -2.35 -20.37 -15.08
C VAL A 238 -2.80 -18.92 -14.88
N ALA A 239 -1.85 -18.03 -14.81
CA ALA A 239 -2.09 -16.59 -14.81
C ALA A 239 -1.09 -15.91 -15.74
N MET A 240 -1.57 -15.02 -16.60
CA MET A 240 -0.74 -14.25 -17.53
C MET A 240 -1.11 -12.78 -17.51
N VAL A 241 -0.14 -11.95 -17.84
CA VAL A 241 -0.37 -10.55 -18.20
C VAL A 241 -0.08 -10.43 -19.70
N PHE A 242 -1.04 -9.92 -20.45
CA PHE A 242 -0.98 -9.82 -21.90
C PHE A 242 -0.73 -8.37 -22.34
N ASN A 243 0.21 -8.18 -23.25
CA ASN A 243 0.55 -6.86 -23.77
C ASN A 243 -0.65 -6.25 -24.51
N PRO A 244 -1.10 -5.03 -24.14
CA PRO A 244 -2.16 -4.35 -24.86
C PRO A 244 -1.89 -4.21 -26.36
N ALA A 245 -0.63 -4.06 -26.78
CA ALA A 245 -0.26 -3.95 -28.19
C ALA A 245 -0.41 -5.26 -28.98
N ALA A 246 -0.41 -6.41 -28.30
CA ALA A 246 -0.60 -7.72 -28.89
C ALA A 246 -2.02 -8.30 -28.67
N ALA A 247 -2.89 -7.56 -27.97
CA ALA A 247 -4.18 -8.08 -27.51
C ALA A 247 -5.18 -8.41 -28.62
N ASP A 248 -5.04 -7.84 -29.82
CA ASP A 248 -5.87 -8.20 -30.98
C ASP A 248 -5.84 -9.71 -31.24
N ALA A 249 -4.72 -10.38 -30.97
CA ALA A 249 -4.61 -11.83 -31.08
C ALA A 249 -5.63 -12.62 -30.24
N LEU A 250 -6.12 -12.05 -29.16
CA LEU A 250 -7.16 -12.64 -28.31
C LEU A 250 -8.56 -12.39 -28.88
N PHE A 251 -8.81 -11.23 -29.50
CA PHE A 251 -10.13 -10.74 -29.89
C PHE A 251 -10.54 -11.06 -31.32
N ASP A 252 -9.60 -11.32 -32.20
CA ASP A 252 -9.88 -11.64 -33.60
C ASP A 252 -10.98 -12.70 -33.75
N SER A 253 -11.91 -12.48 -34.67
CA SER A 253 -13.06 -13.34 -34.97
C SER A 253 -14.08 -13.51 -33.82
N SER A 254 -14.00 -12.73 -32.76
CA SER A 254 -14.89 -12.82 -31.58
C SER A 254 -16.08 -11.87 -31.63
N GLY A 255 -16.25 -11.10 -32.72
CA GLY A 255 -17.35 -10.16 -32.90
C GLY A 255 -17.07 -8.77 -32.33
N HIS A 256 -16.04 -8.61 -31.51
CA HIS A 256 -15.56 -7.34 -30.94
C HIS A 256 -14.06 -7.20 -31.16
N SER A 257 -13.58 -5.99 -31.40
CA SER A 257 -12.14 -5.69 -31.50
C SER A 257 -11.56 -5.27 -30.14
N TYR A 258 -10.26 -5.52 -29.95
CA TYR A 258 -9.58 -4.99 -28.77
C TYR A 258 -9.61 -3.45 -28.74
N ALA A 259 -9.50 -2.79 -29.89
CA ALA A 259 -9.56 -1.34 -29.99
C ALA A 259 -10.88 -0.75 -29.45
N GLU A 260 -12.03 -1.40 -29.74
CA GLU A 260 -13.33 -1.04 -29.17
C GLU A 260 -13.33 -1.16 -27.65
N VAL A 261 -12.89 -2.31 -27.12
CA VAL A 261 -12.83 -2.58 -25.69
C VAL A 261 -11.89 -1.60 -24.97
N ALA A 262 -10.72 -1.34 -25.55
CA ALA A 262 -9.76 -0.38 -24.99
C ALA A 262 -10.31 1.05 -24.95
N ALA A 263 -11.08 1.46 -25.97
CA ALA A 263 -11.73 2.77 -26.00
C ALA A 263 -12.79 2.91 -24.89
N LEU A 264 -13.63 1.88 -24.72
CA LEU A 264 -14.60 1.83 -23.63
C LEU A 264 -13.91 1.86 -22.25
N GLY A 265 -12.84 1.08 -22.08
CA GLY A 265 -12.04 1.03 -20.85
C GLY A 265 -11.36 2.36 -20.51
N ARG A 266 -10.82 3.08 -21.51
CA ARG A 266 -10.27 4.43 -21.35
C ARG A 266 -11.33 5.40 -20.83
N ASP A 267 -12.54 5.32 -21.40
CA ASP A 267 -13.67 6.18 -21.03
C ASP A 267 -14.38 5.71 -19.75
N ARG A 268 -13.88 4.62 -19.11
CA ARG A 268 -14.45 3.98 -17.93
C ARG A 268 -15.94 3.62 -18.07
N LYS A 269 -16.32 3.20 -19.26
CA LYS A 269 -17.65 2.65 -19.54
C LYS A 269 -17.71 1.18 -19.19
N GLU A 270 -18.91 0.65 -19.03
CA GLU A 270 -19.15 -0.79 -18.92
C GLU A 270 -18.65 -1.50 -20.19
N LEU A 271 -17.97 -2.62 -19.99
CA LEU A 271 -17.39 -3.40 -21.09
C LEU A 271 -18.33 -4.56 -21.48
N PRO A 272 -18.36 -4.97 -22.76
CA PRO A 272 -19.03 -6.19 -23.14
C PRO A 272 -18.33 -7.41 -22.54
N HIS A 273 -19.05 -8.51 -22.38
CA HIS A 273 -18.49 -9.79 -21.94
C HIS A 273 -19.02 -10.91 -22.83
N PHE A 274 -18.12 -11.78 -23.32
CA PHE A 274 -18.42 -12.77 -24.36
C PHE A 274 -17.36 -13.87 -24.46
N ALA A 275 -17.70 -14.99 -25.11
CA ALA A 275 -16.73 -16.03 -25.43
C ALA A 275 -15.76 -15.54 -26.53
N LEU A 276 -14.47 -15.77 -26.35
CA LEU A 276 -13.46 -15.50 -27.37
C LEU A 276 -13.35 -16.67 -28.36
N ALA A 277 -13.15 -16.36 -29.65
CA ALA A 277 -13.02 -17.36 -30.69
C ALA A 277 -11.61 -18.01 -30.74
N VAL A 278 -11.00 -18.22 -29.57
CA VAL A 278 -9.64 -18.74 -29.43
C VAL A 278 -9.53 -19.61 -28.17
N SER A 279 -8.71 -20.62 -28.21
CA SER A 279 -8.28 -21.39 -27.04
C SER A 279 -6.80 -21.18 -26.78
N MET A 280 -6.37 -21.43 -25.54
CA MET A 280 -4.98 -21.36 -25.13
C MET A 280 -4.49 -22.71 -24.65
N ARG A 281 -3.28 -23.06 -25.09
CA ARG A 281 -2.48 -24.16 -24.54
C ARG A 281 -1.23 -23.56 -23.91
N ALA A 282 -1.05 -23.73 -22.61
CA ALA A 282 0.04 -23.09 -21.89
C ALA A 282 0.61 -23.98 -20.78
N LEU A 283 1.92 -23.90 -20.60
CA LEU A 283 2.66 -24.49 -19.49
C LEU A 283 3.51 -23.39 -18.85
N ALA A 284 3.29 -23.14 -17.57
CA ALA A 284 4.15 -22.30 -16.75
C ALA A 284 5.04 -23.22 -15.89
N ALA A 285 6.23 -23.52 -16.37
CA ALA A 285 7.23 -24.22 -15.59
C ALA A 285 7.76 -23.28 -14.49
N MET A 286 7.84 -23.74 -13.23
CA MET A 286 8.14 -22.88 -12.11
C MET A 286 9.19 -23.48 -11.19
N GLN A 287 10.23 -22.73 -10.92
CA GLN A 287 11.19 -23.03 -9.88
C GLN A 287 10.66 -22.53 -8.54
N LYS A 288 10.83 -23.35 -7.49
CA LYS A 288 10.40 -23.02 -6.11
C LYS A 288 11.56 -23.21 -5.15
N ALA A 289 11.70 -22.29 -4.21
CA ALA A 289 12.69 -22.37 -3.13
C ALA A 289 12.06 -21.93 -1.80
N PRO A 290 12.40 -22.61 -0.68
CA PRO A 290 12.02 -22.12 0.64
C PRO A 290 12.88 -20.90 0.99
N ILE A 291 12.23 -19.87 1.54
CA ILE A 291 12.87 -18.65 2.06
C ILE A 291 12.38 -18.43 3.47
N GLU A 292 13.27 -17.98 4.34
CA GLU A 292 12.94 -17.54 5.70
C GLU A 292 13.26 -16.06 5.86
N SER A 293 12.34 -15.32 6.44
CA SER A 293 12.52 -13.94 6.87
C SER A 293 11.75 -13.68 8.15
N ALA A 294 11.83 -12.48 8.73
CA ALA A 294 11.17 -12.19 9.98
C ALA A 294 10.57 -10.78 10.01
N ASN A 295 9.43 -10.65 10.69
CA ASN A 295 9.02 -9.35 11.21
C ASN A 295 9.83 -9.05 12.48
N VAL A 296 10.21 -7.79 12.68
CA VAL A 296 10.78 -7.31 13.95
C VAL A 296 9.65 -6.73 14.80
N VAL A 297 9.48 -7.25 16.01
CA VAL A 297 8.39 -6.89 16.90
C VAL A 297 8.92 -6.51 18.28
N ALA A 298 8.70 -5.27 18.68
CA ALA A 298 9.04 -4.77 19.99
C ALA A 298 7.81 -4.17 20.69
N LYS A 299 7.86 -4.05 22.00
CA LYS A 299 6.74 -3.57 22.81
C LYS A 299 7.20 -2.55 23.85
N LEU A 300 6.36 -1.53 24.03
CA LEU A 300 6.39 -0.65 25.19
C LEU A 300 5.14 -0.91 26.03
N THR A 301 5.31 -1.46 27.21
CA THR A 301 4.18 -1.84 28.07
C THR A 301 3.51 -0.61 28.68
N GLY A 302 2.19 -0.55 28.54
CA GLY A 302 1.36 0.51 29.13
C GLY A 302 1.23 0.42 30.64
N SER A 303 0.75 1.49 31.27
CA SER A 303 0.72 1.63 32.73
C SER A 303 -0.67 1.47 33.38
N ASP A 304 -1.75 1.49 32.58
CA ASP A 304 -3.11 1.34 33.10
C ASP A 304 -3.42 -0.13 33.44
N ALA A 305 -4.07 -0.39 34.54
CA ALA A 305 -4.33 -1.76 35.02
C ALA A 305 -5.23 -2.57 34.05
N LYS A 306 -6.10 -1.90 33.31
CA LYS A 306 -7.05 -2.53 32.35
C LYS A 306 -6.57 -2.39 30.91
N LEU A 307 -6.16 -1.17 30.53
CA LEU A 307 -5.86 -0.86 29.13
C LEU A 307 -4.47 -1.34 28.69
N LYS A 308 -3.54 -1.65 29.59
CA LYS A 308 -2.20 -2.13 29.24
C LYS A 308 -2.18 -3.45 28.44
N SER A 309 -3.28 -4.21 28.47
CA SER A 309 -3.45 -5.42 27.64
C SER A 309 -4.00 -5.13 26.25
N GLU A 310 -4.30 -3.88 25.91
CA GLU A 310 -4.66 -3.42 24.57
C GLU A 310 -3.44 -2.78 23.89
N TYR A 311 -3.38 -2.88 22.57
CA TYR A 311 -2.21 -2.49 21.81
C TYR A 311 -2.56 -1.52 20.68
N VAL A 312 -1.77 -0.46 20.56
CA VAL A 312 -1.69 0.36 19.35
C VAL A 312 -0.43 -0.07 18.60
N VAL A 313 -0.53 -0.35 17.31
CA VAL A 313 0.60 -0.72 16.47
C VAL A 313 1.12 0.54 15.78
N LEU A 314 2.45 0.70 15.72
CA LEU A 314 3.15 1.61 14.85
C LEU A 314 4.00 0.75 13.92
N SER A 315 3.69 0.76 12.62
CA SER A 315 4.28 -0.15 11.64
C SER A 315 4.99 0.57 10.50
N ALA A 316 5.95 -0.12 9.88
CA ALA A 316 6.66 0.23 8.66
C ALA A 316 7.20 -1.06 8.04
N HIS A 317 7.58 -1.06 6.74
CA HIS A 317 8.25 -2.24 6.18
C HIS A 317 9.76 -2.06 6.12
N ILE A 318 10.49 -3.15 6.41
CA ILE A 318 11.96 -3.11 6.49
C ILE A 318 12.63 -3.68 5.24
N ASP A 319 11.93 -4.51 4.46
CA ASP A 319 12.45 -5.03 3.20
C ASP A 319 12.35 -4.00 2.07
N HIS A 320 13.05 -4.27 0.96
CA HIS A 320 12.92 -3.55 -0.30
C HIS A 320 13.30 -4.47 -1.47
N VAL A 321 13.54 -3.92 -2.65
CA VAL A 321 13.69 -4.64 -3.91
C VAL A 321 14.98 -5.48 -4.00
N GLY A 322 16.05 -5.07 -3.31
CA GLY A 322 17.32 -5.81 -3.31
C GLY A 322 18.26 -5.41 -4.44
N ILE A 323 18.99 -6.40 -4.98
CA ILE A 323 19.91 -6.23 -6.11
C ILE A 323 19.17 -6.63 -7.38
N GLY A 324 19.00 -5.67 -8.30
CA GLY A 324 18.24 -5.85 -9.54
C GLY A 324 19.03 -5.58 -10.82
N GLU A 325 18.30 -5.32 -11.89
CA GLU A 325 18.88 -4.90 -13.17
C GLU A 325 19.53 -3.52 -13.04
N PRO A 326 20.69 -3.31 -13.67
CA PRO A 326 21.42 -2.05 -13.52
C PRO A 326 20.70 -0.88 -14.19
N VAL A 327 20.58 0.21 -13.45
CA VAL A 327 20.14 1.52 -13.96
C VAL A 327 21.34 2.47 -13.87
N ASN A 328 21.81 2.99 -14.99
CA ASN A 328 23.02 3.82 -15.08
C ASN A 328 24.29 3.18 -14.46
N GLY A 329 24.35 1.84 -14.43
CA GLY A 329 25.47 1.07 -13.89
C GLY A 329 25.32 0.67 -12.42
N ASP A 330 24.34 1.21 -11.71
CA ASP A 330 24.01 0.85 -10.34
C ASP A 330 22.95 -0.25 -10.31
N ARG A 331 23.11 -1.23 -9.40
CA ARG A 331 22.24 -2.40 -9.25
C ARG A 331 21.61 -2.52 -7.88
N ILE A 332 22.03 -1.69 -6.92
CA ILE A 332 21.53 -1.76 -5.55
C ILE A 332 20.34 -0.83 -5.44
N TYR A 333 19.18 -1.39 -5.17
CA TYR A 333 17.95 -0.64 -4.93
C TYR A 333 17.89 -0.34 -3.43
N ASN A 334 18.50 0.79 -3.03
CA ASN A 334 18.74 1.10 -1.61
C ASN A 334 17.45 1.35 -0.82
N GLY A 335 16.41 1.92 -1.44
CA GLY A 335 15.13 2.16 -0.79
C GLY A 335 15.25 3.10 0.41
N ALA A 336 15.84 4.27 0.21
CA ALA A 336 16.02 5.24 1.29
C ALA A 336 14.69 5.84 1.75
N MET A 337 13.81 6.17 0.80
CA MET A 337 12.45 6.60 1.12
C MET A 337 11.48 5.43 1.19
N ASP A 338 11.69 4.38 0.40
CA ASP A 338 10.87 3.18 0.31
C ASP A 338 11.59 1.96 0.95
N ASP A 339 11.34 1.55 2.18
CA ASP A 339 10.74 2.34 3.26
C ASP A 339 11.76 2.52 4.41
N GLY A 340 13.02 2.81 4.02
CA GLY A 340 14.03 3.22 5.01
C GLY A 340 13.56 4.42 5.84
N SER A 341 12.76 5.30 5.22
CA SER A 341 12.19 6.49 5.86
C SER A 341 11.21 6.14 6.97
N GLY A 342 10.30 5.21 6.75
CA GLY A 342 9.33 4.76 7.75
C GLY A 342 9.99 3.97 8.87
N VAL A 343 10.89 3.04 8.53
CA VAL A 343 11.69 2.32 9.55
C VAL A 343 12.41 3.30 10.45
N ALA A 344 13.11 4.31 9.89
CA ALA A 344 13.81 5.33 10.66
C ALA A 344 12.87 6.11 11.58
N ALA A 345 11.69 6.50 11.09
CA ALA A 345 10.69 7.20 11.90
C ALA A 345 10.16 6.34 13.06
N VAL A 346 9.92 5.03 12.83
CA VAL A 346 9.54 4.09 13.90
C VAL A 346 10.63 4.03 14.98
N LEU A 347 11.91 3.94 14.59
CA LEU A 347 13.04 3.87 15.52
C LEU A 347 13.21 5.19 16.31
N ASP A 348 13.10 6.33 15.64
CA ASP A 348 13.28 7.63 16.28
C ASP A 348 12.12 7.97 17.23
N ILE A 349 10.88 7.64 16.85
CA ILE A 349 9.72 7.74 17.74
C ILE A 349 9.88 6.83 18.97
N ALA A 350 10.35 5.60 18.80
CA ALA A 350 10.63 4.69 19.91
C ALA A 350 11.68 5.28 20.88
N ALA A 351 12.78 5.82 20.35
CA ALA A 351 13.82 6.49 21.14
C ALA A 351 13.28 7.73 21.87
N SER A 352 12.41 8.50 21.21
CA SER A 352 11.80 9.70 21.79
C SER A 352 10.93 9.41 23.01
N LEU A 353 10.24 8.27 23.03
CA LEU A 353 9.42 7.86 24.18
C LEU A 353 10.26 7.51 25.41
N LYS A 354 11.52 7.07 25.22
CA LYS A 354 12.47 6.89 26.31
C LYS A 354 13.05 8.23 26.81
N GLN A 355 13.41 9.12 25.87
CA GLN A 355 14.01 10.41 26.19
C GLN A 355 13.00 11.39 26.79
N HIS A 356 11.76 11.33 26.33
CA HIS A 356 10.61 12.13 26.75
C HIS A 356 9.47 11.21 27.18
N PRO A 357 9.58 10.56 28.37
CA PRO A 357 8.63 9.54 28.80
C PRO A 357 7.19 10.08 28.89
N GLU A 358 6.28 9.36 28.26
CA GLU A 358 4.85 9.57 28.36
C GLU A 358 4.23 8.43 29.16
N LYS A 359 3.24 8.77 29.99
CA LYS A 359 2.49 7.75 30.71
C LYS A 359 1.42 7.19 29.79
N LEU A 360 1.77 6.15 29.03
CA LEU A 360 0.83 5.47 28.14
C LEU A 360 -0.11 4.56 28.96
N LYS A 361 -1.40 4.58 28.66
CA LYS A 361 -2.37 3.66 29.24
C LYS A 361 -2.33 2.31 28.56
N ARG A 362 -2.47 2.28 27.21
CA ARG A 362 -2.30 1.08 26.38
C ARG A 362 -0.82 0.81 26.11
N SER A 363 -0.53 -0.43 25.84
CA SER A 363 0.77 -0.82 25.30
C SER A 363 0.89 -0.41 23.82
N VAL A 364 2.13 -0.26 23.36
CA VAL A 364 2.44 0.03 21.96
C VAL A 364 3.30 -1.11 21.42
N ILE A 365 2.94 -1.61 20.24
CA ILE A 365 3.76 -2.50 19.42
C ILE A 365 4.47 -1.65 18.36
N PHE A 366 5.78 -1.78 18.28
CA PHE A 366 6.61 -1.29 17.20
C PHE A 366 6.89 -2.47 16.28
N LEU A 367 6.38 -2.40 15.05
CA LEU A 367 6.38 -3.50 14.11
C LEU A 367 7.08 -3.10 12.82
N LEU A 368 8.17 -3.79 12.48
CA LEU A 368 8.81 -3.65 11.18
C LEU A 368 8.57 -4.95 10.41
N VAL A 369 7.75 -4.87 9.37
CA VAL A 369 7.33 -6.04 8.62
C VAL A 369 8.28 -6.33 7.48
N THR A 370 8.44 -7.61 7.16
CA THR A 370 9.17 -8.12 6.00
C THR A 370 8.20 -8.43 4.86
N ALA A 371 8.73 -8.57 3.64
CA ALA A 371 7.98 -9.02 2.46
C ALA A 371 6.74 -8.16 2.12
N GLU A 372 6.82 -6.85 2.36
CA GLU A 372 5.85 -5.89 1.84
C GLU A 372 5.89 -5.90 0.31
N GLU A 373 7.09 -5.76 -0.26
CA GLU A 373 7.39 -5.73 -1.69
C GLU A 373 7.03 -7.04 -2.43
N LYS A 374 6.82 -8.09 -1.67
CA LYS A 374 6.38 -9.39 -2.20
C LYS A 374 4.85 -9.57 -2.11
N GLY A 375 4.12 -8.53 -1.68
CA GLY A 375 2.66 -8.47 -1.61
C GLY A 375 2.10 -8.47 -0.20
N LEU A 376 2.64 -7.61 0.67
CA LEU A 376 2.17 -7.35 2.04
C LEU A 376 2.20 -8.61 2.92
N LEU A 377 3.17 -9.52 2.71
CA LEU A 377 3.09 -10.86 3.31
C LEU A 377 3.43 -10.86 4.79
N GLY A 378 4.35 -10.00 5.24
CA GLY A 378 4.72 -9.89 6.65
C GLY A 378 3.60 -9.36 7.51
N SER A 379 2.95 -8.28 7.06
CA SER A 379 1.77 -7.72 7.74
C SER A 379 0.57 -8.67 7.66
N LYS A 380 0.39 -9.37 6.52
CA LYS A 380 -0.65 -10.41 6.37
C LYS A 380 -0.49 -11.52 7.42
N TYR A 381 0.76 -11.97 7.61
CA TYR A 381 1.07 -12.98 8.61
C TYR A 381 0.85 -12.45 10.03
N PHE A 382 1.36 -11.24 10.33
CA PHE A 382 1.20 -10.64 11.67
C PHE A 382 -0.27 -10.38 12.01
N ALA A 383 -1.05 -9.79 11.10
CA ALA A 383 -2.46 -9.48 11.35
C ALA A 383 -3.31 -10.74 11.60
N ALA A 384 -2.98 -11.86 10.93
CA ALA A 384 -3.68 -13.12 11.09
C ALA A 384 -3.18 -13.95 12.29
N ARG A 385 -1.87 -13.86 12.58
CA ARG A 385 -1.20 -14.61 13.68
C ARG A 385 -0.32 -13.67 14.50
N PRO A 386 -0.88 -12.65 15.14
CA PRO A 386 -0.11 -11.71 15.94
C PRO A 386 0.54 -12.40 17.13
N THR A 387 1.65 -11.83 17.60
CA THR A 387 2.37 -12.30 18.78
C THR A 387 1.74 -11.88 20.11
N VAL A 388 0.61 -11.18 20.02
CA VAL A 388 -0.26 -10.76 21.13
C VAL A 388 -1.70 -11.19 20.86
N ASP A 389 -2.62 -11.00 21.81
CA ASP A 389 -4.03 -11.28 21.55
C ASP A 389 -4.55 -10.41 20.37
N ALA A 390 -5.01 -11.06 19.32
CA ALA A 390 -5.52 -10.39 18.13
C ALA A 390 -6.66 -9.40 18.43
N LYS A 391 -7.55 -9.73 19.37
CA LYS A 391 -8.68 -8.87 19.78
C LYS A 391 -8.24 -7.67 20.62
N ALA A 392 -7.01 -7.67 21.09
CA ALA A 392 -6.44 -6.60 21.87
C ALA A 392 -5.74 -5.54 21.02
N ILE A 393 -5.50 -5.77 19.73
CA ILE A 393 -4.99 -4.75 18.81
C ILE A 393 -6.14 -3.81 18.46
N VAL A 394 -6.00 -2.52 18.79
CA VAL A 394 -7.10 -1.56 18.70
C VAL A 394 -6.92 -0.55 17.56
N ALA A 395 -5.70 -0.35 17.09
CA ALA A 395 -5.36 0.55 15.98
C ALA A 395 -4.01 0.18 15.39
N ASP A 396 -3.83 0.54 14.11
CA ASP A 396 -2.54 0.54 13.44
C ASP A 396 -2.27 1.92 12.83
N ILE A 397 -1.06 2.42 13.00
CA ILE A 397 -0.53 3.63 12.37
C ILE A 397 0.63 3.17 11.50
N ASN A 398 0.40 3.07 10.20
CA ASN A 398 1.43 2.65 9.25
C ASN A 398 2.20 3.84 8.71
N ILE A 399 3.50 3.68 8.54
CA ILE A 399 4.38 4.63 7.87
C ILE A 399 4.99 3.89 6.68
N ASP A 400 4.77 4.42 5.49
CA ASP A 400 5.32 3.89 4.25
C ASP A 400 5.50 5.07 3.30
N MET A 401 6.74 5.36 2.93
CA MET A 401 7.11 6.43 2.01
C MET A 401 6.50 7.79 2.35
N PHE A 402 6.69 8.29 3.57
CA PHE A 402 6.08 9.60 3.92
C PHE A 402 6.70 10.82 3.20
N LEU A 403 7.79 10.63 2.46
CA LEU A 403 8.40 11.53 1.47
C LEU A 403 8.58 12.98 1.95
N PRO A 404 9.43 13.26 2.92
CA PRO A 404 9.71 14.63 3.36
C PRO A 404 10.70 15.33 2.41
N ILE A 405 10.35 15.42 1.14
CA ILE A 405 11.15 16.03 0.07
C ILE A 405 10.76 17.47 -0.23
N VAL A 406 9.72 17.97 0.42
CA VAL A 406 9.23 19.34 0.39
C VAL A 406 8.75 19.76 1.78
N PRO A 407 8.59 21.08 2.08
CA PRO A 407 8.07 21.53 3.35
C PRO A 407 6.69 20.96 3.67
N LEU A 408 6.50 20.41 4.87
CA LEU A 408 5.24 19.83 5.32
C LEU A 408 4.21 20.92 5.62
N LYS A 409 3.45 21.31 4.61
CA LYS A 409 2.29 22.21 4.70
C LYS A 409 0.97 21.45 4.68
N MET A 410 0.97 20.33 3.99
CA MET A 410 -0.20 19.46 3.80
C MET A 410 0.18 18.01 4.11
N LEU A 411 -0.76 17.29 4.70
CA LEU A 411 -0.63 15.87 5.02
C LEU A 411 -1.81 15.14 4.37
N ARG A 412 -1.54 14.20 3.47
CA ARG A 412 -2.54 13.27 3.00
C ARG A 412 -2.73 12.22 4.09
N VAL A 413 -3.97 12.07 4.56
CA VAL A 413 -4.33 11.09 5.58
C VAL A 413 -5.29 10.09 4.95
N GLN A 414 -4.78 8.95 4.57
CA GLN A 414 -5.58 7.87 4.04
C GLN A 414 -6.26 7.16 5.21
N GLY A 415 -7.57 6.94 5.10
CA GLY A 415 -8.40 6.53 6.23
C GLY A 415 -9.02 7.70 7.04
N ILE A 416 -8.81 8.96 6.63
CA ILE A 416 -9.35 10.16 7.31
C ILE A 416 -10.89 10.12 7.44
N ASN A 417 -11.56 9.57 6.45
CA ASN A 417 -13.02 9.50 6.41
C ASN A 417 -13.59 8.19 6.96
N ASP A 418 -12.73 7.25 7.36
CA ASP A 418 -13.14 5.87 7.61
C ASP A 418 -13.31 5.55 9.09
N SER A 419 -12.58 6.21 9.96
CA SER A 419 -12.57 5.90 11.38
C SER A 419 -12.33 7.14 12.25
N SER A 420 -12.61 7.03 13.55
CA SER A 420 -12.25 8.05 14.54
C SER A 420 -10.73 8.24 14.70
N LEU A 421 -9.92 7.26 14.26
CA LEU A 421 -8.46 7.41 14.21
C LEU A 421 -8.07 8.44 13.14
N GLY A 422 -8.73 8.40 11.97
CA GLY A 422 -8.54 9.38 10.91
C GLY A 422 -8.93 10.80 11.33
N ASP A 423 -10.05 10.97 12.04
CA ASP A 423 -10.45 12.28 12.59
C ASP A 423 -9.37 12.83 13.54
N ARG A 424 -8.85 11.97 14.42
CA ARG A 424 -7.79 12.34 15.36
C ARG A 424 -6.51 12.76 14.64
N ALA A 425 -6.10 12.02 13.62
CA ALA A 425 -4.94 12.36 12.80
C ALA A 425 -5.09 13.76 12.17
N ALA A 426 -6.28 14.06 11.64
CA ALA A 426 -6.59 15.36 11.05
C ALA A 426 -6.54 16.51 12.08
N ASP A 427 -7.12 16.31 13.27
CA ASP A 427 -7.12 17.30 14.34
C ASP A 427 -5.70 17.58 14.85
N ILE A 428 -4.88 16.53 14.99
CA ILE A 428 -3.49 16.67 15.40
C ILE A 428 -2.70 17.44 14.34
N ALA A 429 -2.77 17.06 13.06
CA ALA A 429 -2.10 17.78 11.98
C ALA A 429 -2.46 19.27 11.99
N LYS A 430 -3.75 19.58 12.13
CA LYS A 430 -4.25 20.95 12.24
C LYS A 430 -3.66 21.69 13.45
N SER A 431 -3.47 21.02 14.59
CA SER A 431 -2.89 21.64 15.79
C SER A 431 -1.43 22.07 15.61
N PHE A 432 -0.72 21.45 14.65
CA PHE A 432 0.63 21.83 14.22
C PHE A 432 0.64 22.78 13.02
N GLY A 433 -0.53 23.27 12.57
CA GLY A 433 -0.64 24.17 11.42
C GLY A 433 -0.54 23.46 10.07
N VAL A 434 -0.62 22.14 10.04
CA VAL A 434 -0.58 21.31 8.83
C VAL A 434 -2.02 21.01 8.39
N LYS A 435 -2.30 21.20 7.08
CA LYS A 435 -3.61 20.91 6.50
C LYS A 435 -3.72 19.40 6.22
N ALA A 436 -4.56 18.70 6.96
CA ALA A 436 -4.92 17.33 6.63
C ALA A 436 -5.94 17.28 5.49
N MET A 437 -5.81 16.29 4.61
CA MET A 437 -6.72 16.06 3.50
C MET A 437 -6.87 14.57 3.19
N PRO A 438 -8.03 14.16 2.65
CA PRO A 438 -8.18 12.81 2.10
C PRO A 438 -7.32 12.63 0.84
N ASP A 439 -7.19 11.38 0.40
CA ASP A 439 -6.56 11.08 -0.89
C ASP A 439 -7.34 11.77 -2.03
N PRO A 440 -6.69 12.66 -2.81
CA PRO A 440 -7.35 13.32 -3.94
C PRO A 440 -7.47 12.42 -5.17
N GLU A 441 -6.77 11.28 -5.19
CA GLU A 441 -6.75 10.30 -6.28
C GLU A 441 -7.28 8.93 -5.82
N PRO A 442 -8.51 8.83 -5.28
CA PRO A 442 -8.99 7.61 -4.63
C PRO A 442 -9.06 6.40 -5.58
N LEU A 443 -9.07 6.64 -6.89
CA LEU A 443 -9.04 5.58 -7.91
C LEU A 443 -7.68 4.87 -8.02
N ARG A 444 -6.61 5.46 -7.51
CA ARG A 444 -5.31 4.78 -7.39
C ARG A 444 -5.29 3.74 -6.27
N ASN A 445 -6.26 3.80 -5.38
CA ASN A 445 -6.49 2.85 -4.29
C ASN A 445 -5.28 2.64 -3.37
N LEU A 446 -4.52 3.71 -3.11
CA LEU A 446 -3.30 3.66 -2.32
C LEU A 446 -3.54 3.10 -0.91
N PHE A 447 -4.71 3.40 -0.31
CA PHE A 447 -5.06 2.96 1.04
C PHE A 447 -5.13 1.43 1.21
N VAL A 448 -5.23 0.67 0.13
CA VAL A 448 -5.29 -0.80 0.17
C VAL A 448 -4.04 -1.46 -0.44
N ARG A 449 -2.96 -0.68 -0.65
CA ARG A 449 -1.75 -1.13 -1.34
C ARG A 449 -0.52 -1.20 -0.44
N SER A 450 -0.65 -0.92 0.86
CA SER A 450 0.41 -1.06 1.84
C SER A 450 -0.10 -1.80 3.10
N ASP A 451 0.75 -2.02 4.06
CA ASP A 451 0.60 -2.96 5.17
C ASP A 451 -0.63 -2.75 6.06
N GLN A 452 -1.08 -1.49 6.25
CA GLN A 452 -2.30 -1.18 7.00
C GLN A 452 -3.53 -1.94 6.49
N TYR A 453 -3.54 -2.32 5.20
CA TYR A 453 -4.70 -3.01 4.63
C TYR A 453 -4.93 -4.39 5.27
N ASN A 454 -3.88 -5.09 5.66
CA ASN A 454 -4.03 -6.36 6.36
C ASN A 454 -4.63 -6.19 7.76
N PHE A 455 -4.31 -5.12 8.48
CA PHE A 455 -4.97 -4.78 9.75
C PHE A 455 -6.44 -4.41 9.52
N ILE A 456 -6.73 -3.60 8.50
CA ILE A 456 -8.11 -3.26 8.10
C ILE A 456 -8.93 -4.53 7.84
N ARG A 457 -8.42 -5.49 7.09
CA ARG A 457 -9.08 -6.77 6.79
C ARG A 457 -9.36 -7.60 8.05
N HIS A 458 -8.66 -7.35 9.14
CA HIS A 458 -8.89 -7.96 10.45
C HIS A 458 -9.75 -7.07 11.38
N GLY A 459 -10.38 -6.02 10.85
CA GLY A 459 -11.31 -5.16 11.56
C GLY A 459 -10.66 -4.05 12.39
N ILE A 460 -9.35 -3.86 12.27
CA ILE A 460 -8.56 -2.90 13.04
C ILE A 460 -8.54 -1.56 12.30
N PRO A 461 -9.06 -0.46 12.87
CA PRO A 461 -8.92 0.87 12.30
C PRO A 461 -7.46 1.24 12.10
N SER A 462 -7.11 1.62 10.89
CA SER A 462 -5.74 1.96 10.50
C SER A 462 -5.69 3.27 9.72
N VAL A 463 -4.54 3.94 9.76
CA VAL A 463 -4.24 5.11 8.93
C VAL A 463 -2.82 5.03 8.39
N ILE A 464 -2.61 5.64 7.23
CA ILE A 464 -1.30 5.95 6.68
C ILE A 464 -1.26 7.43 6.32
N MET A 465 -0.15 8.08 6.58
CA MET A 465 0.01 9.52 6.36
C MET A 465 1.28 9.80 5.59
N ASP A 466 1.21 10.71 4.65
CA ASP A 466 2.37 11.17 3.88
C ASP A 466 2.34 12.68 3.63
N VAL A 467 3.53 13.27 3.46
CA VAL A 467 3.68 14.67 3.06
C VAL A 467 3.03 14.87 1.71
N PHE A 468 2.22 15.93 1.58
CA PHE A 468 1.47 16.16 0.36
C PHE A 468 1.56 17.64 -0.08
N TYR A 469 1.01 17.93 -1.24
CA TYR A 469 1.18 19.19 -1.95
C TYR A 469 -0.12 19.70 -2.56
N GLU A 470 -0.17 20.97 -2.93
CA GLU A 470 -1.28 21.51 -3.73
C GLU A 470 -1.11 21.14 -5.20
N ALA A 471 -2.22 20.81 -5.85
CA ALA A 471 -2.22 20.50 -7.28
C ALA A 471 -1.61 21.66 -8.11
N ASN A 472 -0.81 21.32 -9.11
CA ASN A 472 -0.11 22.25 -9.98
C ASN A 472 0.91 23.18 -9.29
N SER A 473 1.34 22.83 -8.07
CA SER A 473 2.42 23.56 -7.38
C SER A 473 3.81 23.05 -7.82
N PRO A 474 4.89 23.78 -7.53
CA PRO A 474 6.25 23.29 -7.71
C PRO A 474 6.51 22.01 -6.92
N GLU A 475 5.92 21.89 -5.72
CA GLU A 475 5.99 20.70 -4.90
C GLU A 475 5.35 19.48 -5.60
N ALA A 476 4.23 19.67 -6.30
CA ALA A 476 3.60 18.61 -7.10
C ALA A 476 4.55 18.09 -8.20
N GLN A 477 5.30 18.99 -8.85
CA GLN A 477 6.29 18.58 -9.84
C GLN A 477 7.44 17.82 -9.20
N THR A 478 7.94 18.26 -8.03
CA THR A 478 8.99 17.55 -7.27
C THR A 478 8.58 16.11 -6.94
N PHE A 479 7.34 15.90 -6.47
CA PHE A 479 6.81 14.55 -6.20
C PHE A 479 6.69 13.70 -7.46
N LYS A 480 6.19 14.29 -8.54
CA LYS A 480 6.09 13.59 -9.84
C LYS A 480 7.45 13.15 -10.36
N ASP A 481 8.44 14.03 -10.28
CA ASP A 481 9.80 13.74 -10.70
C ASP A 481 10.42 12.66 -9.82
N TRP A 482 10.20 12.71 -8.51
CA TRP A 482 10.66 11.69 -7.58
C TRP A 482 10.07 10.32 -7.92
N LEU A 483 8.73 10.21 -8.07
CA LEU A 483 8.06 8.96 -8.44
C LEU A 483 8.55 8.41 -9.79
N THR A 484 8.81 9.28 -10.75
CA THR A 484 9.25 8.85 -12.09
C THR A 484 10.70 8.38 -12.10
N GLN A 485 11.58 9.02 -11.31
CA GLN A 485 13.02 8.83 -11.40
C GLN A 485 13.58 7.91 -10.31
N ARG A 486 12.95 7.89 -9.12
CA ARG A 486 13.51 7.24 -7.93
C ARG A 486 12.70 6.05 -7.42
N TYR A 487 11.38 6.09 -7.51
CA TYR A 487 10.53 5.00 -7.01
C TYR A 487 10.91 3.66 -7.65
N HIS A 488 11.24 2.67 -6.82
CA HIS A 488 11.74 1.35 -7.23
C HIS A 488 12.93 1.45 -8.21
N ALA A 489 13.87 2.33 -7.92
CA ALA A 489 15.09 2.52 -8.71
C ALA A 489 16.31 2.67 -7.78
N PRO A 490 17.54 2.34 -8.22
CA PRO A 490 18.75 2.55 -7.41
C PRO A 490 18.95 3.99 -6.95
N SER A 491 18.38 4.94 -7.67
CA SER A 491 18.43 6.36 -7.30
C SER A 491 17.57 6.76 -6.10
N ASP A 492 16.76 5.84 -5.54
CA ASP A 492 16.19 6.03 -4.19
C ASP A 492 17.24 5.65 -3.15
N ASP A 493 18.28 6.43 -3.07
CA ASP A 493 19.38 6.31 -2.13
C ASP A 493 19.52 7.56 -1.25
N THR A 494 20.61 7.67 -0.51
CA THR A 494 20.88 8.79 0.40
C THR A 494 21.38 10.05 -0.28
N ASP A 495 21.70 10.01 -1.58
CA ASP A 495 22.06 11.18 -2.39
C ASP A 495 20.80 11.81 -3.04
N GLN A 496 19.88 12.26 -2.18
CA GLN A 496 18.65 12.92 -2.60
C GLN A 496 18.29 14.07 -1.67
N PRO A 497 17.56 15.09 -2.17
CA PRO A 497 17.11 16.19 -1.33
C PRO A 497 16.09 15.71 -0.29
N VAL A 498 16.27 16.16 0.96
CA VAL A 498 15.34 15.94 2.06
C VAL A 498 15.09 17.22 2.83
N ASP A 499 13.87 17.41 3.30
CA ASP A 499 13.50 18.49 4.23
C ASP A 499 13.46 17.93 5.66
N LEU A 500 14.56 18.10 6.39
CA LEU A 500 14.69 17.63 7.77
C LEU A 500 13.64 18.23 8.71
N HIS A 501 13.17 19.45 8.44
CA HIS A 501 12.12 20.05 9.23
C HIS A 501 10.76 19.40 8.96
N ALA A 502 10.48 19.07 7.70
CA ALA A 502 9.29 18.31 7.33
C ALA A 502 9.29 16.92 7.98
N ALA A 503 10.43 16.23 7.99
CA ALA A 503 10.58 14.96 8.68
C ALA A 503 10.32 15.09 10.18
N ALA A 504 10.98 16.03 10.86
CA ALA A 504 10.80 16.29 12.30
C ALA A 504 9.34 16.62 12.66
N LEU A 505 8.67 17.41 11.83
CA LEU A 505 7.26 17.77 12.06
C LEU A 505 6.33 16.56 11.82
N TYR A 506 6.62 15.73 10.82
CA TYR A 506 5.90 14.50 10.57
C TYR A 506 6.01 13.53 11.76
N GLU A 507 7.23 13.26 12.23
CA GLU A 507 7.48 12.42 13.40
C GLU A 507 6.76 12.94 14.65
N GLN A 508 6.74 14.26 14.85
CA GLN A 508 6.01 14.87 15.96
C GLN A 508 4.50 14.63 15.87
N ILE A 509 3.92 14.69 14.67
CA ILE A 509 2.50 14.42 14.42
C ILE A 509 2.19 12.94 14.68
N VAL A 510 2.99 12.03 14.11
CA VAL A 510 2.81 10.57 14.29
C VAL A 510 2.96 10.18 15.76
N ARG A 511 4.01 10.66 16.43
CA ARG A 511 4.19 10.41 17.87
C ARG A 511 3.00 10.90 18.69
N ARG A 512 2.48 12.08 18.38
CA ARG A 512 1.31 12.62 19.08
C ARG A 512 0.08 11.76 18.83
N LEU A 513 -0.15 11.29 17.60
CA LEU A 513 -1.24 10.40 17.27
C LEU A 513 -1.14 9.07 18.04
N LEU A 514 0.06 8.49 18.08
CA LEU A 514 0.35 7.28 18.84
C LEU A 514 0.03 7.44 20.34
N VAL A 515 0.55 8.50 20.96
CA VAL A 515 0.37 8.80 22.40
C VAL A 515 -1.10 9.07 22.72
N ASP A 516 -1.79 9.88 21.92
CA ASP A 516 -3.19 10.22 22.15
C ASP A 516 -4.10 9.00 21.97
N THR A 517 -3.81 8.14 21.00
CA THR A 517 -4.55 6.87 20.78
C THR A 517 -4.30 5.87 21.90
N ALA A 518 -3.05 5.76 22.37
CA ALA A 518 -2.73 4.88 23.50
C ALA A 518 -3.37 5.36 24.82
N ASN A 519 -3.64 6.65 24.95
CA ASN A 519 -4.22 7.26 26.16
C ASN A 519 -5.74 7.47 26.13
N ASP A 520 -6.38 7.25 24.98
CA ASP A 520 -7.83 7.39 24.88
C ASP A 520 -8.55 6.35 25.76
N ALA A 521 -9.67 6.75 26.36
CA ALA A 521 -10.52 5.85 27.10
C ALA A 521 -11.27 4.87 26.18
N GLN A 522 -11.53 5.27 24.94
CA GLN A 522 -12.26 4.49 23.95
C GLN A 522 -11.29 3.93 22.89
N ARG A 523 -11.64 2.79 22.33
CA ARG A 523 -10.97 2.24 21.14
C ARG A 523 -11.37 3.06 19.92
N PRO A 524 -10.49 3.26 18.93
CA PRO A 524 -10.89 3.76 17.63
C PRO A 524 -12.04 2.96 17.03
N GLN A 525 -12.97 3.64 16.36
CA GLN A 525 -14.19 3.05 15.81
C GLN A 525 -14.30 3.35 14.31
N TRP A 526 -14.75 2.37 13.54
CA TRP A 526 -15.15 2.58 12.15
C TRP A 526 -16.39 3.48 12.06
N LYS A 527 -16.40 4.42 11.12
CA LYS A 527 -17.58 5.23 10.82
C LYS A 527 -18.67 4.37 10.17
N ALA A 528 -19.92 4.80 10.34
CA ALA A 528 -21.09 4.01 9.90
C ALA A 528 -21.12 3.81 8.38
N ASP A 529 -20.65 4.78 7.64
CA ASP A 529 -20.61 4.89 6.18
C ASP A 529 -19.27 4.43 5.56
N SER A 530 -18.28 4.06 6.39
CA SER A 530 -17.03 3.52 5.86
C SER A 530 -17.26 2.17 5.18
N PHE A 531 -16.69 2.04 3.98
CA PHE A 531 -16.60 0.77 3.27
C PHE A 531 -15.90 -0.32 4.11
N PHE A 532 -14.87 0.04 4.86
CA PHE A 532 -14.04 -0.89 5.62
C PHE A 532 -14.70 -1.38 6.91
N LYS A 533 -15.79 -0.76 7.34
CA LYS A 533 -16.59 -1.21 8.49
C LYS A 533 -17.07 -2.67 8.33
N ARG A 534 -17.19 -3.17 7.10
CA ARG A 534 -17.54 -4.57 6.82
C ARG A 534 -16.61 -5.58 7.50
N TYR A 535 -15.36 -5.18 7.73
CA TYR A 535 -14.37 -6.02 8.39
C TYR A 535 -14.42 -5.94 9.92
N ALA A 536 -15.23 -5.06 10.51
CA ALA A 536 -15.29 -4.88 11.97
C ALA A 536 -15.67 -6.15 12.75
N SER A 537 -16.30 -7.12 12.09
CA SER A 537 -16.65 -8.43 12.68
C SER A 537 -15.53 -9.47 12.61
N GLY A 538 -14.37 -9.10 12.05
CA GLY A 538 -13.24 -10.01 11.80
C GLY A 538 -13.24 -10.59 10.39
N PRO A 539 -12.17 -11.32 10.01
CA PRO A 539 -12.04 -11.94 8.69
C PRO A 539 -13.13 -12.98 8.46
N GLY A 540 -13.89 -12.83 7.39
CA GLY A 540 -14.88 -13.84 6.95
C GLY A 540 -16.28 -13.32 6.63
N ASN A 541 -16.56 -12.04 6.75
CA ASN A 541 -17.83 -11.44 6.29
C ASN A 541 -17.69 -10.74 4.98
#